data_16284146aea8e350dc9e74838358e4ff
#
_entry.id   16284146aea8e350dc9e74838358e4ff
#
_cell.length_a   1.000
_cell.length_b   1.000
_cell.length_c   1.000
_cell.angle_alpha   90.00
_cell.angle_beta   90.00
_cell.angle_gamma   90.00
#
_symmetry.space_group_name_H-M   'P 1'
#
loop_
_entity.id
_entity.type
_entity.pdbx_description
1 polymer ?
#
loop_
_entity_poly.entity_id
_entity_poly.type
_entity_poly.pdbx_seq_one_letter_code
_entity_poly.pdbx_strand_id
1 'polypeptide(L)'
;MIGSCMNKVYNTQKDIASGFANFFQKIMPNMRKTQLKIIPFILHGMIVSKSLVPLDIAKVLKDDFSLIQIESIIKRIKRLFINKYFNPYDFYDEIIKHVIANYKKKHNDKRVHIIFDHMFSKDNYTIFMITMRVGKQGIPLWFRCFKGNDCSNAFKEDLIKSSISYVSNLFNGNFDLIFLADRWFNSLELMKHIDSLGHTFIIRMKKNLKVLHFDKREGHKIWKWLDELTKYKYHAIAYNNIEFSENKYVSNIVISDAIETDEPWILITNGSPKRAIKDYSYRFGGIEFVFKNQKSNGFYLENSVNCSLDYFKSMYCFACIGVLYLTILGTDYSKNTRSYKHTKIKTHTK
;
A
#
# COMPACT_ATOMS: atom_id res chain seq x y z
N MET A 1 6.73 3.38 -20.57
CA MET A 1 8.08 3.97 -20.49
C MET A 1 8.86 3.58 -19.24
N ILE A 2 8.22 3.41 -18.06
CA ILE A 2 8.91 2.73 -16.91
C ILE A 2 9.31 1.32 -17.34
N GLY A 3 8.43 0.52 -17.94
CA GLY A 3 8.76 -0.80 -18.48
C GLY A 3 9.81 -0.78 -19.60
N SER A 4 9.81 0.19 -20.51
CA SER A 4 10.78 0.22 -21.63
C SER A 4 12.16 0.76 -21.24
N CYS A 5 12.26 1.68 -20.29
CA CYS A 5 13.54 2.06 -19.68
C CYS A 5 14.08 0.99 -18.73
N MET A 6 13.20 0.24 -18.06
CA MET A 6 13.59 -0.85 -17.15
C MET A 6 13.82 -2.18 -17.89
N ASN A 7 13.22 -2.43 -19.06
CA ASN A 7 13.43 -3.67 -19.81
C ASN A 7 14.87 -3.85 -20.37
N LYS A 8 15.69 -2.79 -20.41
CA LYS A 8 17.13 -2.89 -20.71
C LYS A 8 17.99 -3.24 -19.49
N VAL A 9 17.41 -3.28 -18.29
CA VAL A 9 18.11 -3.42 -16.99
C VAL A 9 18.46 -4.87 -16.64
N TYR A 10 18.09 -5.84 -17.47
CA TYR A 10 18.18 -7.25 -17.07
C TYR A 10 19.53 -7.94 -17.31
N ASN A 11 20.53 -7.26 -17.85
CA ASN A 11 21.76 -7.96 -18.24
C ASN A 11 22.96 -7.81 -17.30
N THR A 12 22.97 -6.84 -16.38
CA THR A 12 24.02 -6.77 -15.33
C THR A 12 23.52 -6.05 -14.07
N GLN A 13 24.04 -6.43 -12.90
CA GLN A 13 23.71 -5.78 -11.62
C GLN A 13 24.00 -4.27 -11.61
N LYS A 14 25.01 -3.82 -12.37
CA LYS A 14 25.37 -2.39 -12.53
C LYS A 14 24.26 -1.55 -13.16
N ASP A 15 23.35 -2.16 -13.88
CA ASP A 15 22.28 -1.46 -14.60
C ASP A 15 21.15 -0.95 -13.67
N ILE A 16 20.96 -1.54 -12.48
CA ILE A 16 19.95 -1.09 -11.52
C ILE A 16 20.23 0.34 -11.04
N ALA A 17 21.46 0.62 -10.63
CA ALA A 17 21.84 1.96 -10.17
C ALA A 17 21.73 2.99 -11.29
N SER A 18 22.17 2.66 -12.51
CA SER A 18 22.06 3.53 -13.68
C SER A 18 20.61 3.77 -14.07
N GLY A 19 19.76 2.74 -14.00
CA GLY A 19 18.33 2.84 -14.23
C GLY A 19 17.65 3.81 -13.27
N PHE A 20 17.94 3.72 -11.99
CA PHE A 20 17.44 4.66 -10.98
C PHE A 20 17.98 6.08 -11.17
N ALA A 21 19.28 6.24 -11.51
CA ALA A 21 19.85 7.55 -11.75
C ALA A 21 19.14 8.27 -12.91
N ASN A 22 18.97 7.59 -14.04
CA ASN A 22 18.28 8.12 -15.22
C ASN A 22 16.79 8.41 -14.91
N PHE A 23 16.14 7.57 -14.13
CA PHE A 23 14.75 7.78 -13.72
C PHE A 23 14.62 9.03 -12.85
N PHE A 24 15.43 9.18 -11.79
CA PHE A 24 15.36 10.34 -10.89
C PHE A 24 15.76 11.64 -11.59
N GLN A 25 16.77 11.61 -12.48
CA GLN A 25 17.13 12.78 -13.26
C GLN A 25 15.98 13.27 -14.14
N LYS A 26 15.18 12.35 -14.66
CA LYS A 26 14.02 12.67 -15.49
C LYS A 26 12.86 13.25 -14.71
N ILE A 27 12.52 12.66 -13.54
CA ILE A 27 11.33 13.06 -12.77
C ILE A 27 11.61 14.18 -11.77
N MET A 28 12.88 14.36 -11.36
CA MET A 28 13.34 15.34 -10.37
C MET A 28 14.60 16.08 -10.89
N PRO A 29 14.47 16.89 -11.94
CA PRO A 29 15.64 17.55 -12.56
C PRO A 29 16.38 18.49 -11.61
N ASN A 30 15.67 19.02 -10.60
CA ASN A 30 16.21 19.93 -9.59
C ASN A 30 16.81 19.22 -8.36
N MET A 31 16.88 17.89 -8.37
CA MET A 31 17.48 17.12 -7.27
C MET A 31 18.96 17.49 -7.12
N ARG A 32 19.43 17.57 -5.86
CA ARG A 32 20.84 17.86 -5.57
C ARG A 32 21.75 16.79 -6.21
N LYS A 33 22.78 17.22 -6.93
CA LYS A 33 23.74 16.33 -7.61
C LYS A 33 24.34 15.26 -6.68
N THR A 34 24.59 15.61 -5.40
CA THR A 34 25.09 14.67 -4.39
C THR A 34 24.10 13.58 -4.04
N GLN A 35 22.79 13.93 -3.94
CA GLN A 35 21.71 12.97 -3.70
C GLN A 35 21.48 12.09 -4.92
N LEU A 36 21.43 12.66 -6.12
CA LEU A 36 21.29 11.94 -7.38
C LEU A 36 22.42 10.91 -7.60
N LYS A 37 23.62 11.21 -7.10
CA LYS A 37 24.74 10.26 -7.15
C LYS A 37 24.63 9.12 -6.16
N ILE A 38 24.12 9.33 -4.95
CA ILE A 38 24.18 8.32 -3.87
C ILE A 38 22.91 7.48 -3.73
N ILE A 39 21.73 8.06 -3.96
CA ILE A 39 20.44 7.37 -3.79
C ILE A 39 20.34 6.12 -4.69
N PRO A 40 20.67 6.18 -6.00
CA PRO A 40 20.63 5.01 -6.89
C PRO A 40 21.49 3.84 -6.41
N PHE A 41 22.69 4.14 -5.88
CA PHE A 41 23.58 3.10 -5.33
C PHE A 41 23.02 2.47 -4.08
N ILE A 42 22.47 3.27 -3.16
CA ILE A 42 21.84 2.73 -1.94
C ILE A 42 20.67 1.84 -2.31
N LEU A 43 19.81 2.25 -3.24
CA LEU A 43 18.68 1.43 -3.72
C LEU A 43 19.17 0.14 -4.38
N HIS A 44 20.20 0.21 -5.21
CA HIS A 44 20.83 -0.98 -5.78
C HIS A 44 21.31 -1.94 -4.68
N GLY A 45 22.15 -1.46 -3.78
CA GLY A 45 22.68 -2.28 -2.69
C GLY A 45 21.60 -2.88 -1.79
N MET A 46 20.54 -2.11 -1.49
CA MET A 46 19.40 -2.57 -0.72
C MET A 46 18.60 -3.69 -1.45
N ILE A 47 18.36 -3.53 -2.75
CA ILE A 47 17.60 -4.52 -3.54
C ILE A 47 18.41 -5.82 -3.68
N VAL A 48 19.70 -5.73 -3.96
CA VAL A 48 20.57 -6.90 -4.13
C VAL A 48 20.81 -7.61 -2.80
N SER A 49 21.13 -6.88 -1.72
CA SER A 49 21.31 -7.47 -0.38
C SER A 49 20.01 -7.94 0.26
N LYS A 50 18.86 -7.49 -0.23
CA LYS A 50 17.56 -7.67 0.39
C LYS A 50 17.52 -7.18 1.85
N SER A 51 18.26 -6.11 2.16
CA SER A 51 18.43 -5.62 3.52
C SER A 51 18.43 -4.10 3.58
N LEU A 52 17.89 -3.54 4.66
CA LEU A 52 17.99 -2.11 5.00
C LEU A 52 19.18 -1.82 5.94
N VAL A 53 19.91 -2.84 6.36
CA VAL A 53 21.07 -2.70 7.23
C VAL A 53 22.24 -2.07 6.44
N PRO A 54 22.78 -0.93 6.87
CA PRO A 54 23.83 -0.23 6.13
C PRO A 54 25.08 -1.07 5.83
N LEU A 55 25.41 -2.02 6.70
CA LEU A 55 26.54 -2.93 6.50
C LEU A 55 26.31 -3.87 5.30
N ASP A 56 25.11 -4.44 5.19
CA ASP A 56 24.78 -5.37 4.10
C ASP A 56 24.75 -4.64 2.75
N ILE A 57 24.15 -3.45 2.73
CA ILE A 57 24.17 -2.56 1.57
C ILE A 57 25.62 -2.22 1.17
N ALA A 58 26.47 -1.88 2.15
CA ALA A 58 27.85 -1.48 1.91
C ALA A 58 28.68 -2.62 1.37
N LYS A 59 28.48 -3.87 1.81
CA LYS A 59 29.15 -5.05 1.27
C LYS A 59 28.87 -5.22 -0.23
N VAL A 60 27.59 -5.20 -0.62
CA VAL A 60 27.19 -5.29 -2.04
C VAL A 60 27.81 -4.16 -2.85
N LEU A 61 27.75 -2.92 -2.36
CA LEU A 61 28.33 -1.79 -3.09
C LEU A 61 29.84 -1.85 -3.23
N LYS A 62 30.54 -2.40 -2.25
CA LYS A 62 31.98 -2.64 -2.36
C LYS A 62 32.30 -3.67 -3.44
N ASP A 63 31.57 -4.78 -3.46
CA ASP A 63 31.78 -5.88 -4.41
C ASP A 63 31.46 -5.45 -5.86
N ASP A 64 30.36 -4.73 -6.05
CA ASP A 64 29.89 -4.32 -7.38
C ASP A 64 30.66 -3.12 -7.96
N PHE A 65 31.16 -2.21 -7.11
CA PHE A 65 31.77 -0.94 -7.53
C PHE A 65 33.23 -0.73 -7.06
N SER A 66 33.85 -1.72 -6.45
CA SER A 66 35.30 -1.97 -6.16
C SER A 66 36.17 -0.81 -5.59
N LEU A 67 35.64 0.36 -5.26
CA LEU A 67 36.52 1.55 -5.09
C LEU A 67 36.43 2.24 -3.72
N ILE A 68 35.58 1.80 -2.79
CA ILE A 68 35.34 2.52 -1.54
C ILE A 68 35.36 1.57 -0.34
N GLN A 69 36.01 1.99 0.76
CA GLN A 69 35.99 1.25 2.02
C GLN A 69 34.58 1.15 2.59
N ILE A 70 34.21 0.00 3.17
CA ILE A 70 32.88 -0.31 3.72
C ILE A 70 32.42 0.77 4.70
N GLU A 71 33.32 1.19 5.61
CA GLU A 71 33.01 2.22 6.63
C GLU A 71 32.64 3.56 5.99
N SER A 72 33.27 3.92 4.88
CA SER A 72 32.98 5.14 4.13
C SER A 72 31.59 5.07 3.49
N ILE A 73 31.20 3.91 2.96
CA ILE A 73 29.87 3.69 2.40
C ILE A 73 28.81 3.78 3.50
N ILE A 74 29.02 3.09 4.63
CA ILE A 74 28.11 3.15 5.79
C ILE A 74 27.92 4.60 6.28
N LYS A 75 28.99 5.38 6.41
CA LYS A 75 28.93 6.79 6.79
C LYS A 75 28.11 7.62 5.79
N ARG A 76 28.23 7.36 4.48
CA ARG A 76 27.44 8.05 3.44
C ARG A 76 25.96 7.71 3.52
N ILE A 77 25.60 6.42 3.72
CA ILE A 77 24.22 5.98 3.92
C ILE A 77 23.61 6.68 5.13
N LYS A 78 24.30 6.61 6.28
CA LYS A 78 23.84 7.24 7.52
C LYS A 78 23.64 8.75 7.36
N ARG A 79 24.59 9.44 6.72
CA ARG A 79 24.50 10.89 6.45
C ARG A 79 23.32 11.24 5.55
N LEU A 80 23.01 10.42 4.56
CA LEU A 80 21.83 10.65 3.70
C LEU A 80 20.55 10.53 4.53
N PHE A 81 20.43 9.48 5.35
CA PHE A 81 19.18 9.20 6.08
C PHE A 81 18.86 10.25 7.17
N ILE A 82 19.85 10.97 7.69
CA ILE A 82 19.65 12.09 8.63
C ILE A 82 19.81 13.47 7.97
N ASN A 83 19.88 13.52 6.64
CA ASN A 83 20.14 14.77 5.93
C ASN A 83 18.91 15.68 5.97
N LYS A 84 18.99 16.82 6.63
CA LYS A 84 17.91 17.81 6.72
C LYS A 84 17.41 18.35 5.38
N TYR A 85 18.19 18.19 4.31
CA TYR A 85 17.82 18.59 2.95
C TYR A 85 17.25 17.44 2.11
N PHE A 86 17.05 16.29 2.70
CA PHE A 86 16.37 15.15 2.08
C PHE A 86 15.04 14.90 2.81
N ASN A 87 13.95 15.34 2.19
CA ASN A 87 12.62 15.00 2.68
C ASN A 87 12.16 13.69 2.02
N PRO A 88 12.07 12.58 2.76
CA PRO A 88 11.70 11.29 2.21
C PRO A 88 10.26 11.24 1.69
N TYR A 89 9.37 12.06 2.24
CA TYR A 89 7.97 12.10 1.82
C TYR A 89 7.81 12.80 0.48
N ASP A 90 8.42 13.99 0.30
CA ASP A 90 8.37 14.72 -0.96
C ASP A 90 9.08 13.93 -2.06
N PHE A 91 10.19 13.28 -1.72
CA PHE A 91 10.91 12.42 -2.65
C PHE A 91 10.05 11.25 -3.13
N TYR A 92 9.34 10.58 -2.21
CA TYR A 92 8.46 9.49 -2.54
C TYR A 92 7.22 9.95 -3.33
N ASP A 93 6.69 11.11 -2.97
CA ASP A 93 5.53 11.73 -3.63
C ASP A 93 5.76 11.94 -5.13
N GLU A 94 6.91 12.50 -5.51
CA GLU A 94 7.26 12.68 -6.92
C GLU A 94 7.37 11.36 -7.69
N ILE A 95 7.88 10.31 -7.05
CA ILE A 95 7.91 8.97 -7.63
C ILE A 95 6.50 8.45 -7.87
N ILE A 96 5.63 8.55 -6.87
CA ILE A 96 4.25 8.04 -6.96
C ILE A 96 3.42 8.80 -7.97
N LYS A 97 3.51 10.13 -8.02
CA LYS A 97 2.85 10.95 -9.07
C LYS A 97 3.21 10.43 -10.46
N HIS A 98 4.49 10.18 -10.70
CA HIS A 98 4.95 9.65 -11.99
C HIS A 98 4.44 8.23 -12.26
N VAL A 99 4.46 7.36 -11.26
CA VAL A 99 3.98 5.97 -11.37
C VAL A 99 2.48 5.95 -11.68
N ILE A 100 1.67 6.72 -10.96
CA ILE A 100 0.23 6.79 -11.18
C ILE A 100 -0.11 7.43 -12.52
N ALA A 101 0.60 8.49 -12.94
CA ALA A 101 0.42 9.08 -14.26
C ALA A 101 0.64 8.06 -15.39
N ASN A 102 1.66 7.18 -15.25
CA ASN A 102 1.90 6.10 -16.21
C ASN A 102 0.89 4.95 -16.10
N TYR A 103 0.44 4.63 -14.88
CA TYR A 103 -0.61 3.65 -14.66
C TYR A 103 -1.90 4.07 -15.39
N LYS A 104 -2.34 5.31 -15.20
CA LYS A 104 -3.54 5.88 -15.85
C LYS A 104 -3.50 5.79 -17.39
N LYS A 105 -2.33 5.97 -17.99
CA LYS A 105 -2.15 5.84 -19.45
C LYS A 105 -2.29 4.42 -19.99
N LYS A 106 -1.99 3.42 -19.16
CA LYS A 106 -1.92 2.01 -19.58
C LYS A 106 -3.16 1.19 -19.23
N HIS A 107 -3.98 1.68 -18.32
CA HIS A 107 -5.13 0.95 -17.80
C HIS A 107 -6.43 1.69 -18.08
N ASN A 108 -7.32 1.01 -18.81
CA ASN A 108 -8.69 1.46 -19.06
C ASN A 108 -9.66 0.96 -17.99
N ASP A 109 -9.20 0.09 -17.09
CA ASP A 109 -9.99 -0.42 -15.97
C ASP A 109 -10.17 0.70 -14.95
N LYS A 110 -11.42 1.10 -14.75
CA LYS A 110 -11.76 2.24 -13.89
C LYS A 110 -11.78 1.88 -12.40
N ARG A 111 -11.84 0.59 -12.05
CA ARG A 111 -11.93 0.16 -10.65
C ARG A 111 -10.56 -0.12 -10.06
N VAL A 112 -10.21 0.60 -9.00
CA VAL A 112 -8.93 0.48 -8.31
C VAL A 112 -9.15 0.25 -6.82
N HIS A 113 -8.59 -0.83 -6.27
CA HIS A 113 -8.67 -1.12 -4.84
C HIS A 113 -7.54 -0.41 -4.11
N ILE A 114 -7.91 0.46 -3.18
CA ILE A 114 -7.02 1.22 -2.29
C ILE A 114 -7.19 0.66 -0.89
N ILE A 115 -6.11 0.27 -0.27
CA ILE A 115 -6.11 -0.37 1.04
C ILE A 115 -5.30 0.50 1.99
N PHE A 116 -5.82 0.80 3.17
CA PHE A 116 -5.08 1.53 4.18
C PHE A 116 -5.09 0.80 5.53
N ASP A 117 -3.95 0.87 6.20
CA ASP A 117 -3.75 0.18 7.49
C ASP A 117 -2.57 0.77 8.26
N HIS A 118 -2.46 0.38 9.53
CA HIS A 118 -1.34 0.68 10.38
C HIS A 118 -0.40 -0.53 10.50
N MET A 119 0.89 -0.26 10.50
CA MET A 119 1.92 -1.23 10.84
C MET A 119 2.68 -0.77 12.08
N PHE A 120 2.93 -1.70 13.00
CA PHE A 120 3.74 -1.49 14.19
C PHE A 120 5.10 -2.17 14.01
N SER A 121 6.16 -1.44 14.28
CA SER A 121 7.53 -1.94 14.34
C SER A 121 7.93 -2.24 15.79
N LYS A 122 8.89 -3.15 15.98
CA LYS A 122 9.42 -3.52 17.31
C LYS A 122 9.98 -2.32 18.10
N ASP A 123 10.51 -1.31 17.40
CA ASP A 123 11.15 -0.14 18.01
C ASP A 123 10.17 1.02 18.33
N ASN A 124 8.89 0.69 18.55
CA ASN A 124 7.86 1.67 18.87
C ASN A 124 7.64 2.72 17.75
N TYR A 125 7.80 2.29 16.50
CA TYR A 125 7.33 3.07 15.35
C TYR A 125 5.95 2.61 14.92
N THR A 126 5.08 3.56 14.63
CA THR A 126 3.80 3.34 13.98
C THR A 126 3.86 3.92 12.58
N ILE A 127 3.51 3.12 11.58
CA ILE A 127 3.45 3.55 10.20
C ILE A 127 1.99 3.48 9.75
N PHE A 128 1.45 4.60 9.30
CA PHE A 128 0.19 4.63 8.57
C PHE A 128 0.49 4.60 7.08
N MET A 129 -0.10 3.67 6.36
CA MET A 129 0.17 3.43 4.94
C MET A 129 -1.11 3.29 4.13
N ILE A 130 -1.08 3.81 2.90
CA ILE A 130 -2.08 3.56 1.86
C ILE A 130 -1.41 2.85 0.70
N THR A 131 -2.02 1.77 0.22
CA THR A 131 -1.52 0.96 -0.90
C THR A 131 -2.57 0.85 -2.00
N MET A 132 -2.13 0.72 -3.25
CA MET A 132 -2.94 0.30 -4.38
C MET A 132 -2.70 -1.17 -4.67
N ARG A 133 -3.77 -1.93 -4.87
CA ARG A 133 -3.64 -3.32 -5.31
C ARG A 133 -3.31 -3.40 -6.80
N VAL A 134 -2.30 -4.18 -7.14
CA VAL A 134 -1.91 -4.51 -8.51
C VAL A 134 -1.75 -6.01 -8.63
N GLY A 135 -2.68 -6.67 -9.32
CA GLY A 135 -2.72 -8.13 -9.38
C GLY A 135 -2.94 -8.77 -8.00
N LYS A 136 -1.97 -9.53 -7.53
CA LYS A 136 -1.99 -10.17 -6.20
C LYS A 136 -1.18 -9.41 -5.14
N GLN A 137 -0.57 -8.28 -5.49
CA GLN A 137 0.36 -7.52 -4.65
C GLN A 137 -0.14 -6.11 -4.38
N GLY A 138 0.51 -5.41 -3.44
CA GLY A 138 0.26 -4.00 -3.13
C GLY A 138 1.41 -3.12 -3.58
N ILE A 139 1.08 -1.92 -4.04
CA ILE A 139 2.02 -0.83 -4.29
C ILE A 139 1.78 0.24 -3.23
N PRO A 140 2.77 0.61 -2.39
CA PRO A 140 2.64 1.74 -1.49
C PRO A 140 2.36 3.03 -2.29
N LEU A 141 1.31 3.76 -1.93
CA LEU A 141 1.00 5.06 -2.53
C LEU A 141 1.39 6.22 -1.61
N TRP A 142 1.21 6.02 -0.32
CA TRP A 142 1.43 7.05 0.68
C TRP A 142 1.75 6.42 2.02
N PHE A 143 2.61 7.07 2.82
CA PHE A 143 2.92 6.63 4.18
C PHE A 143 3.31 7.80 5.08
N ARG A 144 3.15 7.62 6.40
CA ARG A 144 3.71 8.46 7.45
C ARG A 144 4.22 7.60 8.61
N CYS A 145 5.34 8.02 9.19
CA CYS A 145 5.99 7.32 10.30
C CYS A 145 5.94 8.17 11.56
N PHE A 146 5.64 7.55 12.68
CA PHE A 146 5.53 8.16 14.01
C PHE A 146 6.33 7.36 15.02
N LYS A 147 6.86 7.98 16.07
CA LYS A 147 7.63 7.30 17.12
C LYS A 147 7.28 7.87 18.49
N GLY A 148 7.27 7.01 19.54
CA GLY A 148 7.09 7.40 20.92
C GLY A 148 5.73 8.07 21.18
N ASN A 149 5.75 9.20 21.84
CA ASN A 149 4.54 9.96 22.22
C ASN A 149 3.71 10.42 21.00
N ASP A 150 4.32 10.51 19.82
CA ASP A 150 3.63 10.91 18.60
C ASP A 150 2.88 9.77 17.91
N CYS A 151 2.99 8.53 18.41
CA CYS A 151 2.31 7.38 17.78
C CYS A 151 0.79 7.57 17.69
N SER A 152 0.16 8.25 18.65
CA SER A 152 -1.27 8.59 18.62
C SER A 152 -1.66 9.45 17.42
N ASN A 153 -0.74 10.24 16.87
CA ASN A 153 -1.00 11.06 15.69
C ASN A 153 -1.24 10.23 14.42
N ALA A 154 -0.76 8.97 14.39
CA ALA A 154 -1.05 8.05 13.28
C ALA A 154 -2.54 7.69 13.17
N PHE A 155 -3.29 7.84 14.27
CA PHE A 155 -4.71 7.47 14.34
C PHE A 155 -5.63 8.69 14.23
N LYS A 156 -5.09 9.89 14.05
CA LYS A 156 -5.91 11.11 13.90
C LYS A 156 -6.74 11.04 12.62
N GLU A 157 -8.02 11.29 12.76
CA GLU A 157 -8.99 11.23 11.66
C GLU A 157 -8.64 12.23 10.54
N ASP A 158 -8.18 13.43 10.89
CA ASP A 158 -7.78 14.44 9.91
C ASP A 158 -6.59 13.99 9.06
N LEU A 159 -5.63 13.25 9.64
CA LEU A 159 -4.53 12.65 8.89
C LEU A 159 -5.05 11.61 7.90
N ILE A 160 -5.97 10.75 8.34
CA ILE A 160 -6.55 9.70 7.50
C ILE A 160 -7.36 10.34 6.37
N LYS A 161 -8.26 11.29 6.68
CA LYS A 161 -9.06 11.99 5.67
C LYS A 161 -8.20 12.73 4.65
N SER A 162 -7.19 13.48 5.10
CA SER A 162 -6.30 14.23 4.20
C SER A 162 -5.48 13.31 3.30
N SER A 163 -5.03 12.16 3.80
CA SER A 163 -4.31 11.18 3.00
C SER A 163 -5.20 10.47 1.96
N ILE A 164 -6.46 10.20 2.29
CA ILE A 164 -7.46 9.68 1.35
C ILE A 164 -7.74 10.71 0.25
N SER A 165 -7.94 11.98 0.61
CA SER A 165 -8.12 13.07 -0.37
C SER A 165 -6.89 13.21 -1.28
N TYR A 166 -5.69 13.11 -0.72
CA TYR A 166 -4.46 13.12 -1.51
C TYR A 166 -4.44 11.98 -2.54
N VAL A 167 -4.74 10.74 -2.11
CA VAL A 167 -4.78 9.58 -3.02
C VAL A 167 -5.89 9.74 -4.08
N SER A 168 -7.07 10.22 -3.69
CA SER A 168 -8.15 10.53 -4.64
C SER A 168 -7.67 11.49 -5.74
N ASN A 169 -6.98 12.57 -5.35
CA ASN A 169 -6.45 13.56 -6.28
C ASN A 169 -5.39 13.00 -7.25
N LEU A 170 -4.60 12.00 -6.84
CA LEU A 170 -3.66 11.32 -7.75
C LEU A 170 -4.35 10.69 -8.96
N PHE A 171 -5.59 10.23 -8.80
CA PHE A 171 -6.36 9.58 -9.86
C PHE A 171 -7.26 10.54 -10.65
N ASN A 172 -7.42 11.81 -10.20
CA ASN A 172 -8.15 12.88 -10.89
C ASN A 172 -9.59 12.51 -11.30
N GLY A 173 -10.33 11.79 -10.45
CA GLY A 173 -11.74 11.46 -10.68
C GLY A 173 -12.05 10.49 -11.84
N ASN A 174 -11.05 10.02 -12.59
CA ASN A 174 -11.26 9.14 -13.74
C ASN A 174 -11.40 7.66 -13.36
N PHE A 175 -11.20 7.33 -12.07
CA PHE A 175 -11.21 5.97 -11.56
C PHE A 175 -12.20 5.84 -10.41
N ASP A 176 -12.91 4.72 -10.36
CA ASP A 176 -13.73 4.28 -9.23
C ASP A 176 -12.79 3.67 -8.18
N LEU A 177 -12.42 4.47 -7.17
CA LEU A 177 -11.57 4.00 -6.09
C LEU A 177 -12.42 3.28 -5.05
N ILE A 178 -11.98 2.08 -4.68
CA ILE A 178 -12.61 1.26 -3.65
C ILE A 178 -11.68 1.21 -2.45
N PHE A 179 -12.02 1.95 -1.41
CA PHE A 179 -11.26 2.04 -0.18
C PHE A 179 -11.58 0.88 0.75
N LEU A 180 -10.56 0.10 1.13
CA LEU A 180 -10.68 -1.07 1.98
C LEU A 180 -9.93 -0.83 3.28
N ALA A 181 -10.59 -1.07 4.42
CA ALA A 181 -9.97 -0.92 5.73
C ALA A 181 -10.48 -1.93 6.76
N ASP A 182 -9.68 -2.12 7.82
CA ASP A 182 -10.07 -2.95 8.96
C ASP A 182 -10.98 -2.19 9.94
N ARG A 183 -11.49 -2.91 10.92
CA ARG A 183 -12.38 -2.45 12.00
C ARG A 183 -11.81 -1.30 12.86
N TRP A 184 -10.53 -1.05 12.83
CA TRP A 184 -9.91 0.11 13.48
C TRP A 184 -10.29 1.44 12.83
N PHE A 185 -10.68 1.42 11.56
CA PHE A 185 -11.09 2.59 10.78
C PHE A 185 -12.61 2.76 10.72
N ASN A 186 -13.32 2.20 11.68
CA ASN A 186 -14.77 2.28 11.80
C ASN A 186 -15.20 3.66 12.32
N SER A 187 -15.11 4.68 11.48
CA SER A 187 -15.56 6.04 11.74
C SER A 187 -16.62 6.45 10.72
N LEU A 188 -17.75 6.93 11.19
CA LEU A 188 -18.81 7.44 10.33
C LEU A 188 -18.34 8.65 9.52
N GLU A 189 -17.58 9.53 10.14
CA GLU A 189 -17.03 10.72 9.47
C GLU A 189 -16.04 10.36 8.37
N LEU A 190 -15.26 9.29 8.54
CA LEU A 190 -14.38 8.76 7.50
C LEU A 190 -15.20 8.19 6.33
N MET A 191 -16.26 7.43 6.61
CA MET A 191 -17.17 6.88 5.60
C MET A 191 -17.84 8.00 4.78
N LYS A 192 -18.39 9.01 5.45
CA LYS A 192 -18.96 10.20 4.82
C LYS A 192 -17.94 10.95 3.98
N HIS A 193 -16.69 11.04 4.44
CA HIS A 193 -15.63 11.68 3.71
C HIS A 193 -15.31 10.95 2.41
N ILE A 194 -15.15 9.61 2.43
CA ILE A 194 -14.91 8.82 1.22
C ILE A 194 -16.09 8.93 0.24
N ASP A 195 -17.30 8.88 0.76
CA ASP A 195 -18.54 9.00 -0.01
C ASP A 195 -18.65 10.39 -0.67
N SER A 196 -18.31 11.46 0.04
CA SER A 196 -18.31 12.83 -0.47
C SER A 196 -17.30 13.05 -1.61
N LEU A 197 -16.24 12.25 -1.68
CA LEU A 197 -15.29 12.22 -2.79
C LEU A 197 -15.79 11.41 -4.00
N GLY A 198 -16.99 10.82 -3.93
CA GLY A 198 -17.57 10.00 -4.98
C GLY A 198 -16.97 8.60 -5.09
N HIS A 199 -16.38 8.08 -4.02
CA HIS A 199 -15.71 6.79 -4.01
C HIS A 199 -16.45 5.74 -3.21
N THR A 200 -16.16 4.47 -3.51
CA THR A 200 -16.68 3.34 -2.75
C THR A 200 -15.79 3.03 -1.55
N PHE A 201 -16.40 2.70 -0.42
CA PHE A 201 -15.67 2.13 0.71
C PHE A 201 -16.21 0.74 1.07
N ILE A 202 -15.35 -0.11 1.64
CA ILE A 202 -15.70 -1.37 2.27
C ILE A 202 -14.85 -1.48 3.55
N ILE A 203 -15.49 -1.30 4.69
CA ILE A 203 -14.83 -1.25 6.00
C ILE A 203 -15.40 -2.35 6.88
N ARG A 204 -14.51 -3.10 7.55
CA ARG A 204 -14.94 -4.10 8.52
C ARG A 204 -15.46 -3.42 9.79
N MET A 205 -16.56 -3.94 10.34
CA MET A 205 -17.21 -3.39 11.51
C MET A 205 -16.94 -4.23 12.75
N LYS A 206 -17.09 -3.60 13.91
CA LYS A 206 -17.14 -4.30 15.21
C LYS A 206 -18.54 -4.87 15.42
N LYS A 207 -18.64 -6.03 16.07
CA LYS A 207 -19.92 -6.70 16.38
C LYS A 207 -20.82 -5.91 17.31
N ASN A 208 -20.23 -5.09 18.18
CA ASN A 208 -20.91 -4.30 19.23
C ASN A 208 -21.47 -2.96 18.74
N LEU A 209 -21.88 -2.87 17.49
CA LEU A 209 -22.58 -1.71 16.94
C LEU A 209 -24.08 -1.98 16.80
N LYS A 210 -24.88 -0.97 17.09
CA LYS A 210 -26.33 -0.98 16.84
C LYS A 210 -26.63 -0.35 15.49
N VAL A 211 -27.59 -0.94 14.80
CA VAL A 211 -28.08 -0.46 13.51
C VAL A 211 -29.59 -0.48 13.51
N LEU A 212 -30.20 0.48 12.79
CA LEU A 212 -31.64 0.53 12.61
C LEU A 212 -32.01 -0.30 11.39
N HIS A 213 -32.62 -1.44 11.61
CA HIS A 213 -32.99 -2.42 10.61
C HIS A 213 -34.54 -2.55 10.53
N PHE A 214 -35.08 -2.65 9.32
CA PHE A 214 -36.48 -2.96 9.10
C PHE A 214 -36.74 -4.43 9.41
N ASP A 215 -37.47 -4.69 10.50
CA ASP A 215 -37.88 -6.04 10.85
C ASP A 215 -39.21 -6.37 10.17
N LYS A 216 -39.20 -7.39 9.31
CA LYS A 216 -40.39 -7.81 8.56
C LYS A 216 -41.51 -8.37 9.47
N ARG A 217 -41.16 -8.89 10.66
CA ARG A 217 -42.15 -9.46 11.59
C ARG A 217 -42.87 -8.35 12.36
N GLU A 218 -42.10 -7.32 12.74
CA GLU A 218 -42.64 -6.18 13.47
C GLU A 218 -43.29 -5.13 12.56
N GLY A 219 -42.96 -5.15 11.28
CA GLY A 219 -43.51 -4.21 10.30
C GLY A 219 -42.93 -2.78 10.41
N HIS A 220 -41.91 -2.57 11.24
CA HIS A 220 -41.26 -1.27 11.42
C HIS A 220 -39.76 -1.41 11.64
N LYS A 221 -39.02 -0.27 11.67
CA LYS A 221 -37.57 -0.24 11.92
C LYS A 221 -37.30 -0.42 13.42
N ILE A 222 -36.43 -1.34 13.79
CA ILE A 222 -35.97 -1.59 15.14
C ILE A 222 -34.46 -1.53 15.25
N TRP A 223 -33.93 -1.16 16.42
CA TRP A 223 -32.51 -1.21 16.71
C TRP A 223 -32.08 -2.63 17.04
N LYS A 224 -31.10 -3.14 16.30
CA LYS A 224 -30.47 -4.44 16.57
C LYS A 224 -28.95 -4.30 16.67
N TRP A 225 -28.35 -5.15 17.49
CA TRP A 225 -26.90 -5.30 17.49
C TRP A 225 -26.45 -6.06 16.23
N LEU A 226 -25.26 -5.75 15.71
CA LEU A 226 -24.74 -6.44 14.53
C LEU A 226 -24.51 -7.94 14.77
N ASP A 227 -24.16 -8.35 16.00
CA ASP A 227 -24.02 -9.76 16.34
C ASP A 227 -25.35 -10.53 16.35
N GLU A 228 -26.47 -9.87 16.60
CA GLU A 228 -27.80 -10.49 16.47
C GLU A 228 -28.16 -10.81 15.02
N LEU A 229 -27.61 -10.02 14.07
CA LEU A 229 -27.78 -10.25 12.65
C LEU A 229 -26.91 -11.40 12.10
N THR A 230 -25.87 -11.82 12.84
CA THR A 230 -24.91 -12.88 12.42
C THR A 230 -25.38 -14.31 12.68
N LYS A 231 -26.56 -14.52 13.25
CA LYS A 231 -27.03 -15.85 13.72
C LYS A 231 -27.33 -16.87 12.62
N TYR A 232 -27.23 -16.50 11.35
CA TYR A 232 -27.46 -17.40 10.24
C TYR A 232 -26.14 -18.02 9.77
N LYS A 233 -25.91 -19.28 10.13
CA LYS A 233 -24.76 -20.08 9.63
C LYS A 233 -25.00 -20.41 8.16
N TYR A 234 -23.97 -20.31 7.34
CA TYR A 234 -23.82 -20.87 5.98
C TYR A 234 -24.03 -19.99 4.75
N HIS A 235 -24.49 -18.74 4.85
CA HIS A 235 -24.63 -17.88 3.67
C HIS A 235 -24.28 -16.41 3.97
N ALA A 236 -23.62 -15.76 3.01
CA ALA A 236 -23.46 -14.31 3.07
C ALA A 236 -24.83 -13.63 2.98
N ILE A 237 -25.13 -12.74 3.94
CA ILE A 237 -26.38 -12.00 4.01
C ILE A 237 -26.07 -10.52 3.78
N ALA A 238 -26.88 -9.89 2.92
CA ALA A 238 -26.81 -8.45 2.69
C ALA A 238 -28.05 -7.76 3.23
N TYR A 239 -27.83 -6.68 3.96
CA TYR A 239 -28.84 -5.76 4.43
C TYR A 239 -28.62 -4.42 3.73
N ASN A 240 -29.60 -4.00 2.94
CA ASN A 240 -29.54 -2.76 2.19
C ASN A 240 -30.17 -1.61 2.98
N ASN A 241 -29.67 -0.40 2.78
CA ASN A 241 -30.24 0.84 3.32
C ASN A 241 -30.39 0.80 4.85
N ILE A 242 -29.38 0.33 5.53
CA ILE A 242 -29.31 0.31 6.99
C ILE A 242 -28.89 1.68 7.49
N GLU A 243 -29.59 2.21 8.48
CA GLU A 243 -29.26 3.46 9.14
C GLU A 243 -28.31 3.20 10.31
N PHE A 244 -27.21 3.96 10.33
CA PHE A 244 -26.21 3.91 11.38
C PHE A 244 -26.35 5.14 12.27
N SER A 245 -26.39 4.92 13.58
CA SER A 245 -26.40 5.94 14.62
C SER A 245 -27.48 7.01 14.46
N GLU A 246 -27.55 7.93 15.41
CA GLU A 246 -28.45 9.06 15.43
C GLU A 246 -28.33 10.00 14.23
N ASN A 247 -27.20 9.94 13.51
CA ASN A 247 -26.92 10.77 12.34
C ASN A 247 -27.56 10.27 11.03
N LYS A 248 -28.40 9.24 11.08
CA LYS A 248 -29.16 8.71 9.93
C LYS A 248 -28.32 8.44 8.65
N TYR A 249 -27.04 8.11 8.80
CA TYR A 249 -26.24 7.72 7.64
C TYR A 249 -26.69 6.35 7.13
N VAL A 250 -27.06 6.29 5.87
CA VAL A 250 -27.58 5.08 5.23
C VAL A 250 -26.51 4.40 4.44
N SER A 251 -26.30 3.11 4.68
CA SER A 251 -25.32 2.31 3.96
C SER A 251 -25.76 0.84 3.90
N ASN A 252 -24.99 -0.01 3.26
CA ASN A 252 -25.25 -1.43 3.14
C ASN A 252 -24.36 -2.22 4.10
N ILE A 253 -24.89 -3.30 4.68
CA ILE A 253 -24.12 -4.26 5.48
C ILE A 253 -24.09 -5.58 4.75
N VAL A 254 -22.91 -6.21 4.74
CA VAL A 254 -22.73 -7.57 4.27
C VAL A 254 -22.06 -8.40 5.36
N ILE A 255 -22.69 -9.49 5.73
CA ILE A 255 -22.17 -10.43 6.69
C ILE A 255 -21.80 -11.69 5.93
N SER A 256 -20.49 -12.03 5.94
CA SER A 256 -20.03 -13.27 5.36
C SER A 256 -19.91 -14.33 6.44
N ASP A 257 -20.35 -15.54 6.14
CA ASP A 257 -19.92 -16.70 6.89
C ASP A 257 -18.47 -17.00 6.47
N ALA A 258 -17.54 -16.74 7.36
CA ALA A 258 -16.13 -16.94 7.06
C ALA A 258 -15.76 -18.40 7.32
N ILE A 259 -15.61 -19.17 6.27
CA ILE A 259 -15.22 -20.58 6.32
C ILE A 259 -13.80 -20.79 6.89
N GLU A 260 -12.95 -19.76 6.81
CA GLU A 260 -11.52 -19.85 7.17
C GLU A 260 -11.09 -18.94 8.33
N THR A 261 -12.00 -18.18 8.92
CA THR A 261 -11.70 -17.27 10.05
C THR A 261 -12.64 -17.53 11.21
N ASP A 262 -12.12 -17.45 12.45
CA ASP A 262 -12.89 -17.66 13.68
C ASP A 262 -14.07 -16.67 13.87
N GLU A 263 -14.13 -15.64 13.06
CA GLU A 263 -15.16 -14.62 13.11
C GLU A 263 -15.69 -14.22 11.72
N PRO A 264 -17.01 -14.13 11.52
CA PRO A 264 -17.61 -13.63 10.30
C PRO A 264 -17.14 -12.19 10.00
N TRP A 265 -17.01 -11.86 8.72
CA TRP A 265 -16.79 -10.48 8.33
C TRP A 265 -18.12 -9.73 8.32
N ILE A 266 -18.18 -8.68 9.09
CA ILE A 266 -19.27 -7.70 9.05
C ILE A 266 -18.71 -6.50 8.28
N LEU A 267 -19.17 -6.31 7.06
CA LEU A 267 -18.67 -5.27 6.16
C LEU A 267 -19.74 -4.21 5.95
N ILE A 268 -19.34 -2.94 6.08
CA ILE A 268 -20.19 -1.80 5.68
C ILE A 268 -19.68 -1.24 4.35
N THR A 269 -20.59 -0.85 3.46
CA THR A 269 -20.25 -0.29 2.15
C THR A 269 -21.36 0.61 1.60
N ASN A 270 -20.98 1.72 0.95
CA ASN A 270 -21.90 2.52 0.12
C ASN A 270 -22.05 1.92 -1.30
N GLY A 271 -21.24 0.93 -1.65
CA GLY A 271 -21.27 0.25 -2.95
C GLY A 271 -22.18 -0.99 -2.97
N SER A 272 -22.06 -1.79 -4.03
CA SER A 272 -22.86 -3.01 -4.20
C SER A 272 -22.49 -4.11 -3.20
N PRO A 273 -23.44 -4.60 -2.38
CA PRO A 273 -23.20 -5.69 -1.45
C PRO A 273 -22.69 -6.98 -2.10
N LYS A 274 -23.13 -7.27 -3.33
CA LYS A 274 -22.77 -8.50 -4.06
C LYS A 274 -21.27 -8.66 -4.27
N ARG A 275 -20.52 -7.57 -4.31
CA ARG A 275 -19.06 -7.57 -4.53
C ARG A 275 -18.25 -7.35 -3.27
N ALA A 276 -18.88 -6.90 -2.19
CA ALA A 276 -18.19 -6.44 -0.98
C ALA A 276 -17.24 -7.49 -0.40
N ILE A 277 -17.65 -8.75 -0.29
CA ILE A 277 -16.82 -9.83 0.26
C ILE A 277 -15.60 -10.08 -0.61
N LYS A 278 -15.79 -10.19 -1.93
CA LYS A 278 -14.70 -10.41 -2.89
C LYS A 278 -13.73 -9.22 -2.89
N ASP A 279 -14.24 -8.01 -2.96
CA ASP A 279 -13.41 -6.81 -2.99
C ASP A 279 -12.66 -6.64 -1.65
N TYR A 280 -13.30 -6.93 -0.51
CA TYR A 280 -12.64 -6.88 0.80
C TYR A 280 -11.52 -7.93 0.93
N SER A 281 -11.70 -9.12 0.38
CA SER A 281 -10.66 -10.16 0.40
C SER A 281 -9.34 -9.72 -0.26
N TYR A 282 -9.38 -8.71 -1.11
CA TYR A 282 -8.19 -8.15 -1.75
C TYR A 282 -7.26 -7.42 -0.78
N ARG A 283 -7.74 -7.09 0.43
CA ARG A 283 -6.93 -6.53 1.50
C ARG A 283 -5.76 -7.44 1.88
N PHE A 284 -6.01 -8.75 1.99
CA PHE A 284 -5.02 -9.72 2.45
C PHE A 284 -3.82 -9.89 1.49
N GLY A 285 -4.03 -9.83 0.19
CA GLY A 285 -2.94 -9.87 -0.78
C GLY A 285 -2.30 -8.51 -1.08
N GLY A 286 -2.95 -7.42 -0.65
CA GLY A 286 -2.49 -6.05 -0.91
C GLY A 286 -1.52 -5.54 0.14
N ILE A 287 -2.05 -4.93 1.20
CA ILE A 287 -1.23 -4.23 2.21
C ILE A 287 -0.43 -5.19 3.09
N GLU A 288 -0.98 -6.36 3.43
CA GLU A 288 -0.28 -7.36 4.24
C GLU A 288 0.96 -7.91 3.53
N PHE A 289 0.88 -8.09 2.20
CA PHE A 289 2.04 -8.45 1.39
C PHE A 289 3.14 -7.39 1.48
N VAL A 290 2.78 -6.10 1.40
CA VAL A 290 3.74 -4.99 1.54
C VAL A 290 4.41 -5.03 2.91
N PHE A 291 3.63 -5.14 3.98
CA PHE A 291 4.15 -5.18 5.35
C PHE A 291 5.06 -6.40 5.58
N LYS A 292 4.65 -7.57 5.09
CA LYS A 292 5.44 -8.79 5.19
C LYS A 292 6.79 -8.66 4.47
N ASN A 293 6.81 -8.09 3.27
CA ASN A 293 8.05 -7.89 2.52
C ASN A 293 8.96 -6.85 3.18
N GLN A 294 8.40 -5.83 3.81
CA GLN A 294 9.19 -4.85 4.53
C GLN A 294 9.76 -5.41 5.84
N LYS A 295 8.98 -6.18 6.59
CA LYS A 295 9.38 -6.72 7.90
C LYS A 295 10.37 -7.88 7.81
N SER A 296 9.97 -8.99 7.22
CA SER A 296 10.67 -10.27 7.37
C SER A 296 11.10 -10.95 6.08
N ASN A 297 10.37 -10.77 4.98
CA ASN A 297 10.60 -11.54 3.76
C ASN A 297 11.39 -10.81 2.67
N GLY A 298 11.78 -9.55 2.89
CA GLY A 298 12.42 -8.75 1.86
C GLY A 298 13.52 -7.85 2.42
N PHE A 299 13.16 -6.84 3.20
CA PHE A 299 14.11 -5.81 3.60
C PHE A 299 14.50 -5.84 5.08
N TYR A 300 13.96 -6.75 5.87
CA TYR A 300 14.29 -6.95 7.29
C TYR A 300 14.29 -5.65 8.11
N LEU A 301 13.23 -4.87 7.98
CA LEU A 301 13.06 -3.58 8.66
C LEU A 301 13.29 -3.68 10.19
N GLU A 302 12.92 -4.82 10.78
CA GLU A 302 13.05 -5.07 12.23
C GLU A 302 14.49 -5.32 12.69
N ASN A 303 15.46 -5.50 11.77
CA ASN A 303 16.87 -5.64 12.09
C ASN A 303 17.61 -4.29 12.15
N SER A 304 16.95 -3.21 11.74
CA SER A 304 17.49 -1.85 11.80
C SER A 304 17.09 -1.17 13.10
N VAL A 305 17.85 -1.39 14.16
CA VAL A 305 17.53 -1.07 15.55
C VAL A 305 17.95 0.34 15.96
N ASN A 306 17.16 0.98 16.87
CA ASN A 306 17.46 2.22 17.61
C ASN A 306 17.99 3.39 16.77
N CYS A 307 17.18 3.89 15.85
CA CYS A 307 17.51 5.09 15.09
C CYS A 307 16.59 6.28 15.45
N SER A 308 16.97 7.49 15.02
CA SER A 308 16.08 8.66 15.12
C SER A 308 14.87 8.49 14.18
N LEU A 309 13.80 9.22 14.44
CA LEU A 309 12.62 9.21 13.58
C LEU A 309 12.95 9.65 12.14
N ASP A 310 13.83 10.62 11.96
CA ASP A 310 14.21 11.11 10.62
C ASP A 310 15.02 10.06 9.83
N TYR A 311 15.90 9.33 10.54
CA TYR A 311 16.58 8.19 9.95
C TYR A 311 15.58 7.11 9.51
N PHE A 312 14.63 6.77 10.39
CA PHE A 312 13.61 5.77 10.12
C PHE A 312 12.71 6.15 8.92
N LYS A 313 12.25 7.42 8.85
CA LYS A 313 11.47 7.93 7.71
C LYS A 313 12.19 7.73 6.38
N SER A 314 13.48 8.09 6.34
CA SER A 314 14.30 7.94 5.14
C SER A 314 14.48 6.47 4.77
N MET A 315 14.84 5.63 5.72
CA MET A 315 15.00 4.20 5.52
C MET A 315 13.70 3.55 5.05
N TYR A 316 12.57 3.91 5.65
CA TYR A 316 11.25 3.38 5.26
C TYR A 316 10.83 3.82 3.86
N CYS A 317 11.16 5.04 3.46
CA CYS A 317 11.00 5.51 2.07
C CYS A 317 11.72 4.58 1.08
N PHE A 318 12.96 4.21 1.37
CA PHE A 318 13.72 3.29 0.53
C PHE A 318 13.09 1.90 0.47
N ALA A 319 12.58 1.39 1.60
CA ALA A 319 11.83 0.13 1.61
C ALA A 319 10.57 0.20 0.70
N CYS A 320 9.83 1.30 0.74
CA CYS A 320 8.67 1.52 -0.13
C CYS A 320 9.07 1.54 -1.61
N ILE A 321 10.17 2.20 -1.96
CA ILE A 321 10.70 2.21 -3.34
C ILE A 321 11.12 0.81 -3.78
N GLY A 322 11.75 0.04 -2.89
CA GLY A 322 12.13 -1.34 -3.16
C GLY A 322 10.94 -2.23 -3.45
N VAL A 323 9.89 -2.18 -2.62
CA VAL A 323 8.63 -2.92 -2.85
C VAL A 323 7.98 -2.50 -4.16
N LEU A 324 7.90 -1.20 -4.42
CA LEU A 324 7.35 -0.64 -5.66
C LEU A 324 8.10 -1.18 -6.88
N TYR A 325 9.43 -1.10 -6.87
CA TYR A 325 10.28 -1.57 -7.95
C TYR A 325 10.10 -3.07 -8.22
N LEU A 326 10.18 -3.90 -7.18
CA LEU A 326 10.02 -5.36 -7.30
C LEU A 326 8.62 -5.76 -7.76
N THR A 327 7.58 -5.04 -7.33
CA THR A 327 6.20 -5.29 -7.75
C THR A 327 6.00 -4.97 -9.24
N ILE A 328 6.55 -3.86 -9.73
CA ILE A 328 6.49 -3.50 -11.15
C ILE A 328 7.23 -4.53 -11.99
N LEU A 329 8.45 -4.92 -11.60
CA LEU A 329 9.22 -5.96 -12.30
C LEU A 329 8.48 -7.30 -12.35
N GLY A 330 7.94 -7.75 -11.21
CA GLY A 330 7.22 -9.02 -11.14
C GLY A 330 5.95 -9.04 -12.00
N THR A 331 5.25 -7.91 -12.12
CA THR A 331 4.07 -7.81 -12.99
C THR A 331 4.44 -7.82 -14.48
N ASP A 332 5.50 -7.15 -14.88
CA ASP A 332 5.99 -7.15 -16.26
C ASP A 332 6.52 -8.55 -16.67
N TYR A 333 7.26 -9.21 -15.78
CA TYR A 333 7.74 -10.58 -16.01
C TYR A 333 6.57 -11.57 -16.17
N SER A 334 5.56 -11.50 -15.33
CA SER A 334 4.40 -12.40 -15.40
C SER A 334 3.57 -12.24 -16.68
N LYS A 335 3.49 -11.03 -17.22
CA LYS A 335 2.83 -10.77 -18.52
C LYS A 335 3.61 -11.38 -19.68
N ASN A 336 4.93 -11.21 -19.69
CA ASN A 336 5.81 -11.72 -20.73
C ASN A 336 5.85 -13.27 -20.76
N THR A 337 5.87 -13.92 -19.58
CA THR A 337 5.86 -15.40 -19.51
C THR A 337 4.53 -16.00 -19.91
N ARG A 338 3.39 -15.33 -19.68
CA ARG A 338 2.08 -15.79 -20.19
C ARG A 338 2.00 -15.70 -21.71
N SER A 339 2.50 -14.65 -22.31
CA SER A 339 2.61 -14.49 -23.76
C SER A 339 3.42 -15.65 -24.39
N TYR A 340 4.53 -16.04 -23.75
CA TYR A 340 5.38 -17.13 -24.24
C TYR A 340 4.72 -18.53 -24.17
N LYS A 341 3.90 -18.77 -23.14
CA LYS A 341 3.16 -20.04 -23.00
C LYS A 341 2.05 -20.16 -24.04
N HIS A 342 1.37 -19.08 -24.40
CA HIS A 342 0.34 -19.10 -25.44
C HIS A 342 0.89 -19.27 -26.86
N THR A 343 2.11 -18.83 -27.16
CA THR A 343 2.76 -19.01 -28.46
C THR A 343 3.27 -20.42 -28.68
N LYS A 344 3.63 -21.17 -27.62
CA LYS A 344 4.09 -22.56 -27.74
C LYS A 344 2.99 -23.62 -27.97
N ILE A 345 1.74 -23.29 -27.67
CA ILE A 345 0.60 -24.24 -27.82
C ILE A 345 0.06 -24.28 -29.27
N LYS A 346 0.44 -23.32 -30.13
CA LYS A 346 -0.08 -23.25 -31.51
C LYS A 346 0.73 -24.03 -32.57
N THR A 347 1.77 -24.78 -32.22
CA THR A 347 2.68 -25.39 -33.19
C THR A 347 2.69 -26.92 -33.24
N HIS A 348 1.71 -27.62 -32.62
CA HIS A 348 1.59 -29.07 -32.80
C HIS A 348 0.14 -29.50 -32.90
N THR A 349 -0.43 -29.28 -34.08
CA THR A 349 -1.49 -30.15 -34.67
C THR A 349 -1.20 -30.28 -36.15
N LYS A 350 -0.54 -31.36 -36.51
CA LYS A 350 -0.66 -32.03 -37.80
C LYS A 350 -1.32 -33.35 -37.56
#